data_4a1c74336493a639f3cda59e613175d9
#
_entry.id   4a1c74336493a639f3cda59e613175d9
#
_cell.length_a   1.000
_cell.length_b   1.000
_cell.length_c   1.000
_cell.angle_alpha   90.00
_cell.angle_beta   90.00
_cell.angle_gamma   90.00
#
_symmetry.space_group_name_H-M   'P 1'
#
loop_
_entity.id
_entity.type
_entity.pdbx_description
1 polymer ?
#
loop_
_entity_poly.entity_id
_entity_poly.type
_entity_poly.pdbx_seq_one_letter_code
_entity_poly.pdbx_strand_id
1 'polypeptide(L)'
;KLTKKHQEFHAKTKVRDLAILTLLLGTGIRVSECVGLNIADIDFKNGGIRIYRKGGKEVTVYFGEEVEEALLNYLEERDRIIPAEGHDDALFLSLQKKRIGVRSVENLVKKYAKTVAPLKPITPHKLRSTYGTTLYRETGDIYLVADVLGHSDVNTTKRHYAALEDER
;
A
#
# COMPACT_ATOMS: atom_id res chain seq x y z
N LYS A 1 -25.49 7.80 9.15
CA LYS A 1 -24.79 7.93 10.44
C LYS A 1 -24.21 6.59 10.89
N LEU A 2 -22.96 6.60 11.26
CA LEU A 2 -22.31 5.41 11.80
C LEU A 2 -22.85 5.11 13.20
N THR A 3 -23.02 3.82 13.53
CA THR A 3 -23.34 3.41 14.89
C THR A 3 -22.17 3.74 15.81
N LYS A 4 -22.43 3.81 17.13
CA LYS A 4 -21.38 4.04 18.12
C LYS A 4 -20.24 3.01 17.99
N LYS A 5 -20.58 1.75 17.77
CA LYS A 5 -19.60 0.67 17.58
C LYS A 5 -18.74 0.90 16.34
N HIS A 6 -19.33 1.33 15.23
CA HIS A 6 -18.61 1.65 14.00
C HIS A 6 -17.72 2.87 14.18
N GLN A 7 -18.16 3.87 14.93
CA GLN A 7 -17.36 5.06 15.22
C GLN A 7 -16.12 4.71 16.05
N GLU A 8 -16.27 3.84 17.04
CA GLU A 8 -15.18 3.36 17.88
C GLU A 8 -14.18 2.55 17.04
N PHE A 9 -14.68 1.68 16.18
CA PHE A 9 -13.85 0.91 15.26
C PHE A 9 -13.05 1.83 14.33
N HIS A 10 -13.71 2.81 13.73
CA HIS A 10 -13.08 3.78 12.85
C HIS A 10 -11.98 4.57 13.57
N ALA A 11 -12.26 5.04 14.79
CA ALA A 11 -11.29 5.79 15.58
C ALA A 11 -10.04 4.96 15.88
N LYS A 12 -10.21 3.65 16.15
CA LYS A 12 -9.09 2.75 16.46
C LYS A 12 -8.24 2.42 15.24
N THR A 13 -8.81 2.45 14.04
CA THR A 13 -8.10 2.03 12.82
C THR A 13 -7.70 3.17 11.90
N LYS A 14 -8.13 4.39 12.20
CA LYS A 14 -7.95 5.55 11.32
C LYS A 14 -6.49 5.79 10.91
N VAL A 15 -5.58 5.83 11.87
CA VAL A 15 -4.16 6.15 11.61
C VAL A 15 -3.50 5.00 10.84
N ARG A 16 -3.81 3.76 11.22
CA ARG A 16 -3.33 2.58 10.49
C ARG A 16 -3.82 2.59 9.04
N ASP A 17 -5.12 2.81 8.85
CA ASP A 17 -5.74 2.77 7.53
C ASP A 17 -5.19 3.86 6.63
N LEU A 18 -4.96 5.06 7.18
CA LEU A 18 -4.34 6.14 6.44
C LEU A 18 -2.93 5.78 5.99
N ALA A 19 -2.16 5.15 6.88
CA ALA A 19 -0.81 4.70 6.55
C ALA A 19 -0.82 3.67 5.42
N ILE A 20 -1.72 2.68 5.49
CA ILE A 20 -1.85 1.66 4.46
C ILE A 20 -2.23 2.27 3.10
N LEU A 21 -3.25 3.12 3.08
CA LEU A 21 -3.72 3.75 1.84
C LEU A 21 -2.66 4.65 1.23
N THR A 22 -2.01 5.47 2.06
CA THR A 22 -0.96 6.38 1.61
C THR A 22 0.22 5.60 1.04
N LEU A 23 0.57 4.48 1.69
CA LEU A 23 1.64 3.60 1.22
C LEU A 23 1.29 2.97 -0.14
N LEU A 24 0.08 2.42 -0.28
CA LEU A 24 -0.35 1.81 -1.54
C LEU A 24 -0.38 2.82 -2.68
N LEU A 25 -0.90 4.03 -2.44
CA LEU A 25 -0.96 5.09 -3.43
C LEU A 25 0.41 5.65 -3.78
N GLY A 26 1.26 5.83 -2.77
CA GLY A 26 2.56 6.48 -2.94
C GLY A 26 3.66 5.57 -3.47
N THR A 27 3.51 4.27 -3.39
CA THR A 27 4.55 3.31 -3.82
C THR A 27 4.10 2.34 -4.88
N GLY A 28 2.80 2.09 -5.01
CA GLY A 28 2.28 1.12 -5.97
C GLY A 28 2.60 -0.33 -5.63
N ILE A 29 2.97 -0.65 -4.39
CA ILE A 29 3.24 -2.03 -3.99
C ILE A 29 1.96 -2.86 -3.99
N ARG A 30 2.12 -4.18 -4.08
CA ARG A 30 0.99 -5.11 -4.04
C ARG A 30 0.47 -5.28 -2.62
N VAL A 31 -0.81 -5.63 -2.50
CA VAL A 31 -1.42 -5.88 -1.19
C VAL A 31 -0.67 -6.97 -0.44
N SER A 32 -0.29 -8.05 -1.11
CA SER A 32 0.48 -9.13 -0.50
C SER A 32 1.83 -8.65 0.04
N GLU A 33 2.47 -7.73 -0.68
CA GLU A 33 3.72 -7.12 -0.25
C GLU A 33 3.50 -6.22 0.96
N CYS A 34 2.42 -5.45 0.95
CA CYS A 34 2.05 -4.56 2.05
C CYS A 34 1.83 -5.32 3.36
N VAL A 35 1.02 -6.38 3.32
CA VAL A 35 0.72 -7.16 4.53
C VAL A 35 1.93 -7.96 5.01
N GLY A 36 2.86 -8.27 4.13
CA GLY A 36 4.09 -8.98 4.47
C GLY A 36 5.17 -8.09 5.09
N LEU A 37 4.98 -6.77 5.11
CA LEU A 37 5.99 -5.86 5.63
C LEU A 37 6.22 -6.04 7.12
N ASN A 38 7.49 -6.03 7.49
CA ASN A 38 7.94 -5.95 8.87
C ASN A 38 8.39 -4.52 9.17
N ILE A 39 8.39 -4.15 10.45
CA ILE A 39 8.88 -2.83 10.88
C ILE A 39 10.31 -2.61 10.37
N ALA A 40 11.14 -3.64 10.43
CA ALA A 40 12.54 -3.57 10.01
C ALA A 40 12.74 -3.33 8.51
N ASP A 41 11.69 -3.50 7.69
CA ASP A 41 11.78 -3.29 6.25
C ASP A 41 11.77 -1.82 5.85
N ILE A 42 11.43 -0.92 6.78
CA ILE A 42 11.37 0.51 6.49
C ILE A 42 12.68 1.18 6.85
N ASP A 43 13.27 1.86 5.88
CA ASP A 43 14.47 2.67 6.06
C ASP A 43 14.10 4.14 5.96
N PHE A 44 13.82 4.78 7.10
CA PHE A 44 13.46 6.20 7.13
C PHE A 44 14.63 7.11 6.77
N LYS A 45 15.84 6.67 7.00
CA LYS A 45 17.03 7.46 6.66
C LYS A 45 17.14 7.71 5.17
N ASN A 46 16.88 6.67 4.37
CA ASN A 46 16.99 6.73 2.92
C ASN A 46 15.63 6.81 2.21
N GLY A 47 14.53 6.79 2.95
CA GLY A 47 13.20 6.87 2.39
C GLY A 47 12.80 5.66 1.57
N GLY A 48 13.21 4.47 1.96
CA GLY A 48 12.97 3.25 1.22
C GLY A 48 12.28 2.16 2.02
N ILE A 49 11.60 1.27 1.30
CA ILE A 49 10.97 0.08 1.85
C ILE A 49 11.51 -1.13 1.11
N ARG A 50 11.96 -2.11 1.87
CA ARG A 50 12.44 -3.38 1.31
C ARG A 50 11.25 -4.30 1.06
N ILE A 51 11.09 -4.71 -0.19
CA ILE A 51 9.97 -5.56 -0.62
C ILE A 51 10.54 -6.89 -1.11
N TYR A 52 9.91 -7.98 -0.72
CA TYR A 52 10.25 -9.31 -1.18
C TYR A 52 9.21 -9.75 -2.21
N ARG A 53 9.63 -9.87 -3.46
CA ARG A 53 8.76 -10.22 -4.56
C ARG A 53 8.85 -11.71 -4.91
N LYS A 54 7.93 -12.14 -5.77
CA LYS A 54 7.86 -13.54 -6.23
C LYS A 54 9.23 -14.03 -6.70
N GLY A 55 9.60 -15.24 -6.29
CA GLY A 55 10.91 -15.81 -6.60
C GLY A 55 12.02 -15.39 -5.63
N GLY A 56 11.66 -14.76 -4.51
CA GLY A 56 12.63 -14.34 -3.49
C GLY A 56 13.41 -13.08 -3.85
N LYS A 57 13.00 -12.38 -4.90
CA LYS A 57 13.69 -11.15 -5.32
C LYS A 57 13.42 -10.02 -4.34
N GLU A 58 14.48 -9.47 -3.77
CA GLU A 58 14.43 -8.31 -2.90
C GLU A 58 14.57 -7.03 -3.74
N VAL A 59 13.65 -6.09 -3.55
CA VAL A 59 13.72 -4.77 -4.20
C VAL A 59 13.45 -3.70 -3.16
N THR A 60 13.99 -2.51 -3.38
CA THR A 60 13.70 -1.33 -2.56
C THR A 60 12.81 -0.40 -3.37
N VAL A 61 11.69 -0.03 -2.77
CA VAL A 61 10.77 0.97 -3.33
C VAL A 61 10.88 2.22 -2.48
N TYR A 62 11.04 3.37 -3.12
CA TYR A 62 11.23 4.63 -2.41
C TYR A 62 9.91 5.35 -2.22
N PHE A 63 9.80 6.09 -1.12
CA PHE A 63 8.59 6.84 -0.77
C PHE A 63 8.93 8.29 -0.47
N GLY A 64 7.92 9.16 -0.60
CA GLY A 64 8.06 10.59 -0.33
C GLY A 64 7.58 10.97 1.07
N GLU A 65 7.53 12.28 1.31
CA GLU A 65 7.18 12.84 2.62
C GLU A 65 5.79 12.45 3.13
N GLU A 66 4.80 12.34 2.24
CA GLU A 66 3.45 11.97 2.63
C GLU A 66 3.39 10.57 3.22
N VAL A 67 4.08 9.62 2.58
CA VAL A 67 4.16 8.24 3.07
C VAL A 67 4.94 8.20 4.39
N GLU A 68 6.06 8.92 4.46
CA GLU A 68 6.88 9.00 5.66
C GLU A 68 6.07 9.48 6.86
N GLU A 69 5.36 10.60 6.70
CA GLU A 69 4.54 11.17 7.77
C GLU A 69 3.45 10.20 8.23
N ALA A 70 2.75 9.58 7.29
CA ALA A 70 1.70 8.63 7.62
C ALA A 70 2.25 7.40 8.35
N LEU A 71 3.41 6.89 7.92
CA LEU A 71 4.06 5.75 8.59
C LEU A 71 4.54 6.11 9.99
N LEU A 72 5.14 7.29 10.17
CA LEU A 72 5.62 7.73 11.48
C LEU A 72 4.45 7.89 12.46
N ASN A 73 3.36 8.48 12.02
CA ASN A 73 2.16 8.62 12.85
C ASN A 73 1.60 7.25 13.27
N TYR A 74 1.56 6.31 12.33
CA TYR A 74 1.11 4.96 12.65
C TYR A 74 2.05 4.26 13.62
N LEU A 75 3.37 4.40 13.43
CA LEU A 75 4.35 3.74 14.29
C LEU A 75 4.27 4.21 15.74
N GLU A 76 3.88 5.45 15.99
CA GLU A 76 3.63 5.92 17.36
C GLU A 76 2.53 5.10 18.03
N GLU A 77 1.45 4.82 17.31
CA GLU A 77 0.37 3.96 17.82
C GLU A 77 0.83 2.50 17.91
N ARG A 78 1.54 2.03 16.90
CA ARG A 78 2.05 0.66 16.84
C ARG A 78 2.91 0.31 18.02
N ASP A 79 3.75 1.24 18.47
CA ASP A 79 4.64 1.06 19.61
C ASP A 79 3.89 0.87 20.93
N ARG A 80 2.65 1.32 21.01
CA ARG A 80 1.80 1.17 22.21
C ARG A 80 1.03 -0.14 22.23
N ILE A 81 1.04 -0.88 21.13
CA ILE A 81 0.33 -2.15 21.01
C ILE A 81 1.27 -3.29 21.33
N ILE A 82 0.82 -4.19 22.20
CA ILE A 82 1.53 -5.45 22.48
C ILE A 82 1.00 -6.46 21.45
N PRO A 83 1.82 -6.87 20.47
CA PRO A 83 1.35 -7.80 19.45
C PRO A 83 1.02 -9.18 20.02
N ALA A 84 0.15 -9.91 19.34
CA ALA A 84 -0.09 -11.31 19.65
C ALA A 84 1.20 -12.10 19.42
N GLU A 85 1.34 -13.21 20.14
CA GLU A 85 2.52 -14.06 20.06
C GLU A 85 2.86 -14.43 18.61
N GLY A 86 4.11 -14.25 18.22
CA GLY A 86 4.57 -14.53 16.86
C GLY A 86 4.32 -13.43 15.84
N HIS A 87 3.72 -12.29 16.25
CA HIS A 87 3.42 -11.17 15.36
C HIS A 87 4.17 -9.88 15.70
N ASP A 88 5.25 -9.99 16.45
CA ASP A 88 6.03 -8.84 16.94
C ASP A 88 6.63 -8.01 15.81
N ASP A 89 7.04 -8.65 14.73
CA ASP A 89 7.74 -8.00 13.62
C ASP A 89 6.81 -7.32 12.62
N ALA A 90 5.52 -7.68 12.61
CA ALA A 90 4.57 -7.18 11.62
C ALA A 90 4.42 -5.67 11.69
N LEU A 91 4.52 -5.00 10.54
CA LEU A 91 4.30 -3.56 10.48
C LEU A 91 2.84 -3.22 10.78
N PHE A 92 1.92 -3.79 10.03
CA PHE A 92 0.49 -3.51 10.17
C PHE A 92 -0.21 -4.62 10.95
N LEU A 93 -0.90 -4.24 12.01
CA LEU A 93 -1.63 -5.16 12.88
C LEU A 93 -3.14 -5.00 12.73
N SER A 94 -3.85 -6.12 12.80
CA SER A 94 -5.30 -6.14 12.92
C SER A 94 -5.71 -5.72 14.34
N LEU A 95 -7.01 -5.55 14.57
CA LEU A 95 -7.52 -5.28 15.92
C LEU A 95 -7.29 -6.44 16.88
N GLN A 96 -7.05 -7.64 16.35
CA GLN A 96 -6.68 -8.82 17.14
C GLN A 96 -5.19 -8.85 17.46
N LYS A 97 -4.45 -7.79 17.06
CA LYS A 97 -3.00 -7.64 17.29
C LYS A 97 -2.15 -8.66 16.53
N LYS A 98 -2.69 -9.19 15.46
CA LYS A 98 -2.00 -10.09 14.53
C LYS A 98 -1.66 -9.34 13.25
N ARG A 99 -0.70 -9.86 12.49
CA ARG A 99 -0.39 -9.31 11.16
C ARG A 99 -1.68 -9.18 10.34
N ILE A 100 -1.92 -8.01 9.77
CA ILE A 100 -3.11 -7.78 8.97
C ILE A 100 -3.12 -8.69 7.74
N GLY A 101 -4.32 -9.15 7.35
CA GLY A 101 -4.47 -10.01 6.19
C GLY A 101 -4.85 -9.25 4.92
N VAL A 102 -4.64 -9.89 3.77
CA VAL A 102 -4.98 -9.34 2.46
C VAL A 102 -6.46 -8.92 2.41
N ARG A 103 -7.35 -9.78 2.90
CA ARG A 103 -8.80 -9.49 2.89
C ARG A 103 -9.16 -8.23 3.67
N SER A 104 -8.50 -8.01 4.80
CA SER A 104 -8.73 -6.83 5.63
C SER A 104 -8.31 -5.55 4.89
N VAL A 105 -7.20 -5.59 4.16
CA VAL A 105 -6.74 -4.45 3.35
C VAL A 105 -7.68 -4.20 2.18
N GLU A 106 -8.15 -5.26 1.51
CA GLU A 106 -9.13 -5.12 0.44
C GLU A 106 -10.43 -4.48 0.92
N ASN A 107 -10.92 -4.90 2.09
CA ASN A 107 -12.12 -4.33 2.70
C ASN A 107 -11.93 -2.86 3.09
N LEU A 108 -10.76 -2.54 3.61
CA LEU A 108 -10.37 -1.16 3.95
C LEU A 108 -10.38 -0.27 2.70
N VAL A 109 -9.80 -0.72 1.60
CA VAL A 109 -9.79 0.03 0.35
C VAL A 109 -11.21 0.27 -0.15
N LYS A 110 -12.06 -0.75 -0.12
CA LYS A 110 -13.47 -0.63 -0.53
C LYS A 110 -14.24 0.37 0.34
N LYS A 111 -14.00 0.33 1.65
CA LYS A 111 -14.64 1.24 2.61
C LYS A 111 -14.35 2.70 2.28
N TYR A 112 -13.08 3.03 2.05
CA TYR A 112 -12.68 4.41 1.75
C TYR A 112 -13.06 4.83 0.33
N ALA A 113 -13.05 3.90 -0.61
CA ALA A 113 -13.48 4.15 -1.99
C ALA A 113 -14.95 4.58 -2.06
N LYS A 114 -15.82 3.99 -1.25
CA LYS A 114 -17.22 4.35 -1.19
C LYS A 114 -17.44 5.80 -0.75
N THR A 115 -16.55 6.32 0.07
CA THR A 115 -16.63 7.70 0.54
C THR A 115 -16.23 8.69 -0.55
N VAL A 116 -15.22 8.32 -1.35
CA VAL A 116 -14.64 9.21 -2.37
C VAL A 116 -15.32 9.06 -3.73
N ALA A 117 -15.63 7.83 -4.12
CA ALA A 117 -16.22 7.53 -5.44
C ALA A 117 -17.19 6.34 -5.33
N PRO A 118 -18.38 6.57 -4.75
CA PRO A 118 -19.30 5.47 -4.41
C PRO A 118 -19.78 4.64 -5.59
N LEU A 119 -19.70 5.16 -6.81
CA LEU A 119 -20.15 4.48 -8.01
C LEU A 119 -19.05 3.71 -8.75
N LYS A 120 -17.80 3.84 -8.31
CA LYS A 120 -16.67 3.16 -8.95
C LYS A 120 -15.97 2.25 -7.95
N PRO A 121 -15.86 0.94 -8.24
CA PRO A 121 -15.11 0.06 -7.38
C PRO A 121 -13.62 0.40 -7.46
N ILE A 122 -13.02 0.72 -6.32
CA ILE A 122 -11.58 0.93 -6.20
C ILE A 122 -11.02 -0.24 -5.40
N THR A 123 -10.03 -0.92 -5.95
CA THR A 123 -9.37 -2.06 -5.33
C THR A 123 -7.89 -1.75 -5.15
N PRO A 124 -7.16 -2.50 -4.33
CA PRO A 124 -5.71 -2.34 -4.23
C PRO A 124 -5.00 -2.45 -5.59
N HIS A 125 -5.48 -3.33 -6.46
CA HIS A 125 -4.96 -3.45 -7.81
C HIS A 125 -5.17 -2.16 -8.62
N LYS A 126 -6.32 -1.52 -8.47
CA LYS A 126 -6.63 -0.24 -9.12
C LYS A 126 -5.73 0.88 -8.64
N LEU A 127 -5.45 0.94 -7.34
CA LEU A 127 -4.52 1.92 -6.78
C LEU A 127 -3.12 1.74 -7.36
N ARG A 128 -2.67 0.50 -7.46
CA ARG A 128 -1.36 0.16 -8.04
C ARG A 128 -1.29 0.55 -9.52
N SER A 129 -2.35 0.29 -10.29
CA SER A 129 -2.44 0.68 -11.70
C SER A 129 -2.39 2.20 -11.86
N THR A 130 -3.05 2.94 -10.96
CA THR A 130 -3.04 4.40 -10.97
C THR A 130 -1.63 4.94 -10.73
N TYR A 131 -0.90 4.38 -9.76
CA TYR A 131 0.49 4.76 -9.49
C TYR A 131 1.38 4.51 -10.72
N GLY A 132 1.27 3.32 -11.32
CA GLY A 132 2.04 2.98 -12.51
C GLY A 132 1.73 3.88 -13.70
N THR A 133 0.46 4.23 -13.89
CA THR A 133 0.03 5.15 -14.94
C THR A 133 0.65 6.53 -14.74
N THR A 134 0.60 7.05 -13.53
CA THR A 134 1.20 8.35 -13.19
C THR A 134 2.70 8.33 -13.44
N LEU A 135 3.38 7.28 -12.98
CA LEU A 135 4.82 7.13 -13.16
C LEU A 135 5.19 7.09 -14.63
N TYR A 136 4.43 6.35 -15.45
CA TYR A 136 4.67 6.28 -16.89
C TYR A 136 4.47 7.64 -17.57
N ARG A 137 3.41 8.36 -17.22
CA ARG A 137 3.13 9.69 -17.78
C ARG A 137 4.24 10.70 -17.46
N GLU A 138 4.77 10.63 -16.24
CA GLU A 138 5.82 11.54 -15.80
C GLU A 138 7.18 11.21 -16.40
N THR A 139 7.51 9.95 -16.54
CA THR A 139 8.84 9.51 -16.96
C THR A 139 8.91 9.12 -18.44
N GLY A 140 7.82 8.64 -19.02
CA GLY A 140 7.79 8.08 -20.37
C GLY A 140 8.58 6.79 -20.49
N ASP A 141 9.03 6.21 -19.37
CA ASP A 141 9.91 5.05 -19.34
C ASP A 141 9.17 3.80 -18.89
N ILE A 142 8.80 2.96 -19.87
CA ILE A 142 8.07 1.72 -19.59
C ILE A 142 8.91 0.70 -18.83
N TYR A 143 10.23 0.72 -19.01
CA TYR A 143 11.13 -0.18 -18.30
C TYR A 143 11.23 0.18 -16.83
N LEU A 144 11.26 1.47 -16.52
CA LEU A 144 11.23 1.95 -15.15
C LEU A 144 9.93 1.54 -14.45
N VAL A 145 8.79 1.71 -15.13
CA VAL A 145 7.48 1.31 -14.60
C VAL A 145 7.45 -0.19 -14.32
N ALA A 146 7.93 -1.00 -15.27
CA ALA A 146 7.99 -2.45 -15.10
C ALA A 146 8.85 -2.85 -13.91
N ASP A 147 10.01 -2.21 -13.74
CA ASP A 147 10.92 -2.48 -12.63
C ASP A 147 10.28 -2.11 -11.28
N VAL A 148 9.74 -0.91 -11.17
CA VAL A 148 9.12 -0.43 -9.92
C VAL A 148 7.92 -1.30 -9.53
N LEU A 149 7.07 -1.68 -10.50
CA LEU A 149 5.91 -2.53 -10.24
C LEU A 149 6.27 -4.01 -10.11
N GLY A 150 7.51 -4.38 -10.43
CA GLY A 150 7.96 -5.76 -10.34
C GLY A 150 7.36 -6.68 -11.39
N HIS A 151 7.02 -6.15 -12.57
CA HIS A 151 6.57 -6.96 -13.69
C HIS A 151 7.74 -7.79 -14.22
N SER A 152 7.55 -9.09 -14.32
CA SER A 152 8.60 -9.98 -14.86
C SER A 152 8.73 -9.85 -16.38
N ASP A 153 7.70 -9.32 -17.03
CA ASP A 153 7.63 -9.15 -18.48
C ASP A 153 7.28 -7.70 -18.82
N VAL A 154 8.23 -6.99 -19.42
CA VAL A 154 8.05 -5.62 -19.87
C VAL A 154 6.91 -5.51 -20.90
N ASN A 155 6.68 -6.55 -21.69
CA ASN A 155 5.61 -6.56 -22.68
C ASN A 155 4.22 -6.49 -22.02
N THR A 156 4.05 -7.09 -20.84
CA THR A 156 2.83 -6.99 -20.07
C THR A 156 2.55 -5.54 -19.66
N THR A 157 3.58 -4.86 -19.16
CA THR A 157 3.50 -3.46 -18.81
C THR A 157 3.22 -2.59 -20.03
N LYS A 158 3.94 -2.85 -21.12
CA LYS A 158 3.79 -2.13 -22.39
C LYS A 158 2.35 -2.20 -22.92
N ARG A 159 1.76 -3.40 -22.93
CA ARG A 159 0.37 -3.59 -23.39
C ARG A 159 -0.63 -2.81 -22.55
N HIS A 160 -0.40 -2.76 -21.24
CA HIS A 160 -1.29 -2.07 -20.33
C HIS A 160 -1.24 -0.54 -20.50
N TYR A 161 -0.03 0.02 -20.62
CA TYR A 161 0.16 1.48 -20.64
C TYR A 161 0.19 2.09 -22.04
N ALA A 162 0.46 1.31 -23.08
CA ALA A 162 0.39 1.80 -24.45
C ALA A 162 -1.02 2.27 -24.83
N ALA A 163 -2.05 1.59 -24.35
CA ALA A 163 -3.45 1.99 -24.56
C ALA A 163 -3.76 3.39 -23.98
N LEU A 164 -3.01 3.83 -22.97
CA LEU A 164 -3.20 5.15 -22.35
C LEU A 164 -2.65 6.28 -23.23
N GLU A 165 -1.60 6.01 -24.01
CA GLU A 165 -1.06 6.99 -24.94
C GLU A 165 -2.01 7.27 -26.10
N ASP A 166 -2.70 6.24 -26.58
CA ASP A 166 -3.66 6.38 -27.68
C ASP A 166 -4.89 7.21 -27.27
N GLU A 167 -5.18 7.33 -25.98
CA GLU A 167 -6.29 8.14 -25.47
C GLU A 167 -5.95 9.62 -25.33
N ARG A 168 -4.71 9.99 -25.54
CA ARG A 168 -4.26 11.39 -25.50
C ARG A 168 -4.49 12.03 -26.89
#